data_d70a5c9dc8f8e6960c891437223e3d52
#
_entry.id   d70a5c9dc8f8e6960c891437223e3d52
#
_cell.length_a   1.000
_cell.length_b   1.000
_cell.length_c   1.000
_cell.angle_alpha   90.00
_cell.angle_beta   90.00
_cell.angle_gamma   90.00
#
_symmetry.space_group_name_H-M   'P 1'
#
loop_
_entity.id
_entity.type
_entity.pdbx_description
1 polymer ?
#
loop_
_entity_poly.entity_id
_entity_poly.type
_entity_poly.pdbx_seq_one_letter_code
_entity_poly.pdbx_strand_id
1 'polypeptide(L)'
;MKGESFEDTIRMVSSYSDVIVIRHPQDGTAQRAANISSVPVINAGDGKNEHPSQTLLDLYTIQEELGSLEEKKIAFVGDLKYGRTVHSLTRAMKHFRAKFYFVAPDSIQMPQYLLQELEEAGLEYSLHRHYEEILSEIDILYMTRIQKERFEDPKEFEKVESAYRIEKEDIVGRCQEHMIILHPLPRVDEIAVSVDECKHARYFQQAANGVPVREAMIALAVGKK
;
A
#
# COMPACT_ATOMS: atom_id res chain seq x y z
N MET A 1 -19.99 -5.68 -26.04
CA MET A 1 -18.61 -6.05 -26.37
C MET A 1 -18.66 -7.02 -27.53
N LYS A 2 -17.81 -6.89 -28.55
CA LYS A 2 -17.81 -7.72 -29.75
C LYS A 2 -17.14 -9.11 -29.57
N GLY A 3 -16.84 -9.53 -28.32
CA GLY A 3 -16.25 -10.84 -28.02
C GLY A 3 -14.74 -10.96 -28.35
N GLU A 4 -14.01 -9.84 -28.47
CA GLU A 4 -12.55 -9.85 -28.65
C GLU A 4 -11.85 -10.51 -27.45
N SER A 5 -10.83 -11.32 -27.71
CA SER A 5 -10.04 -11.95 -26.65
C SER A 5 -9.11 -10.92 -25.97
N PHE A 6 -8.74 -11.19 -24.72
CA PHE A 6 -7.76 -10.37 -24.00
C PHE A 6 -6.42 -10.31 -24.75
N GLU A 7 -6.00 -11.43 -25.31
CA GLU A 7 -4.76 -11.55 -26.09
C GLU A 7 -4.77 -10.66 -27.32
N ASP A 8 -5.88 -10.64 -28.06
CA ASP A 8 -6.02 -9.82 -29.25
C ASP A 8 -6.04 -8.32 -28.89
N THR A 9 -6.75 -7.97 -27.82
CA THR A 9 -6.73 -6.60 -27.29
C THR A 9 -5.30 -6.14 -26.96
N ILE A 10 -4.52 -6.97 -26.25
CA ILE A 10 -3.14 -6.61 -25.90
C ILE A 10 -2.25 -6.49 -27.14
N ARG A 11 -2.35 -7.41 -28.11
CA ARG A 11 -1.59 -7.32 -29.36
C ARG A 11 -1.92 -6.06 -30.15
N MET A 12 -3.20 -5.71 -30.23
CA MET A 12 -3.64 -4.50 -30.92
C MET A 12 -3.15 -3.24 -30.22
N VAL A 13 -3.31 -3.14 -28.90
CA VAL A 13 -2.83 -1.99 -28.13
C VAL A 13 -1.31 -1.85 -28.23
N SER A 14 -0.57 -2.96 -28.20
CA SER A 14 0.90 -2.97 -28.39
C SER A 14 1.35 -2.35 -29.72
N SER A 15 0.54 -2.49 -30.78
CA SER A 15 0.86 -1.92 -32.10
C SER A 15 0.65 -0.41 -32.20
N TYR A 16 -0.02 0.21 -31.22
CA TYR A 16 -0.33 1.64 -31.20
C TYR A 16 0.38 2.43 -30.11
N SER A 17 1.15 1.75 -29.25
CA SER A 17 1.73 2.38 -28.05
C SER A 17 3.19 1.98 -27.86
N ASP A 18 3.94 2.83 -27.14
CA ASP A 18 5.32 2.56 -26.72
C ASP A 18 5.38 1.92 -25.34
N VAL A 19 4.28 2.00 -24.57
CA VAL A 19 4.11 1.42 -23.24
C VAL A 19 2.62 1.19 -22.97
N ILE A 20 2.30 0.11 -22.25
CA ILE A 20 0.93 -0.17 -21.80
C ILE A 20 0.86 -0.02 -20.29
N VAL A 21 -0.08 0.79 -19.79
CA VAL A 21 -0.44 0.86 -18.37
C VAL A 21 -1.76 0.14 -18.19
N ILE A 22 -1.76 -0.95 -17.42
CA ILE A 22 -2.95 -1.79 -17.23
C ILE A 22 -3.38 -1.84 -15.77
N ARG A 23 -4.69 -1.63 -15.55
CA ARG A 23 -5.38 -1.94 -14.29
C ARG A 23 -6.54 -2.88 -14.57
N HIS A 24 -6.58 -4.02 -13.89
CA HIS A 24 -7.58 -5.04 -14.15
C HIS A 24 -8.08 -5.68 -12.84
N PRO A 25 -9.38 -6.09 -12.75
CA PRO A 25 -9.92 -6.71 -11.54
C PRO A 25 -9.44 -8.15 -11.30
N GLN A 26 -8.89 -8.82 -12.30
CA GLN A 26 -8.42 -10.21 -12.20
C GLN A 26 -6.92 -10.26 -11.91
N ASP A 27 -6.56 -11.10 -10.94
CA ASP A 27 -5.18 -11.34 -10.54
C ASP A 27 -4.32 -11.89 -11.70
N GLY A 28 -3.05 -11.47 -11.77
CA GLY A 28 -2.09 -11.94 -12.78
C GLY A 28 -2.28 -11.36 -14.18
N THR A 29 -3.28 -10.49 -14.39
CA THR A 29 -3.57 -9.93 -15.72
C THR A 29 -2.43 -9.07 -16.26
N ALA A 30 -1.74 -8.30 -15.42
CA ALA A 30 -0.62 -7.49 -15.85
C ALA A 30 0.55 -8.37 -16.36
N GLN A 31 0.87 -9.46 -15.66
CA GLN A 31 1.88 -10.42 -16.09
C GLN A 31 1.49 -11.13 -17.39
N ARG A 32 0.21 -11.53 -17.52
CA ARG A 32 -0.34 -12.10 -18.75
C ARG A 32 -0.21 -11.11 -19.92
N ALA A 33 -0.52 -9.83 -19.71
CA ALA A 33 -0.35 -8.79 -20.71
C ALA A 33 1.12 -8.63 -21.10
N ALA A 34 2.06 -8.61 -20.15
CA ALA A 34 3.48 -8.49 -20.39
C ALA A 34 4.04 -9.65 -21.22
N ASN A 35 3.52 -10.87 -21.04
CA ASN A 35 3.93 -12.05 -21.82
C ASN A 35 3.49 -12.01 -23.30
N ILE A 36 2.49 -11.19 -23.62
CA ILE A 36 1.89 -11.08 -24.96
C ILE A 36 2.36 -9.82 -25.67
N SER A 37 2.55 -8.73 -24.92
CA SER A 37 2.88 -7.41 -25.44
C SER A 37 4.26 -7.35 -26.06
N SER A 38 4.38 -6.62 -27.18
CA SER A 38 5.66 -6.27 -27.80
C SER A 38 6.30 -5.01 -27.19
N VAL A 39 5.60 -4.32 -26.28
CA VAL A 39 6.06 -3.12 -25.59
C VAL A 39 5.99 -3.34 -24.08
N PRO A 40 6.73 -2.55 -23.27
CA PRO A 40 6.68 -2.65 -21.80
C PRO A 40 5.26 -2.51 -21.25
N VAL A 41 4.97 -3.27 -20.18
CA VAL A 41 3.69 -3.21 -19.47
C VAL A 41 3.92 -2.77 -18.03
N ILE A 42 3.19 -1.75 -17.60
CA ILE A 42 3.18 -1.24 -16.23
C ILE A 42 1.91 -1.73 -15.54
N ASN A 43 2.06 -2.44 -14.41
CA ASN A 43 0.96 -2.86 -13.56
C ASN A 43 0.45 -1.68 -12.71
N ALA A 44 -0.75 -1.17 -12.98
CA ALA A 44 -1.44 -0.14 -12.19
C ALA A 44 -2.43 -0.73 -11.17
N GLY A 45 -2.31 -2.02 -10.87
CA GLY A 45 -3.10 -2.78 -9.91
C GLY A 45 -3.90 -3.89 -10.58
N ASP A 46 -3.63 -5.14 -10.21
CA ASP A 46 -4.30 -6.34 -10.69
C ASP A 46 -5.02 -7.06 -9.55
N GLY A 47 -6.33 -7.01 -9.57
CA GLY A 47 -7.19 -7.70 -8.61
C GLY A 47 -6.85 -7.44 -7.14
N LYS A 48 -6.65 -8.53 -6.40
CA LYS A 48 -6.22 -8.53 -4.98
C LYS A 48 -4.70 -8.69 -4.83
N ASN A 49 -3.98 -8.88 -5.95
CA ASN A 49 -2.58 -9.27 -5.96
C ASN A 49 -1.66 -8.11 -5.57
N GLU A 50 -1.34 -7.19 -6.47
CA GLU A 50 -0.35 -6.15 -6.21
C GLU A 50 -0.77 -4.76 -6.70
N HIS A 51 -0.10 -3.74 -6.15
CA HIS A 51 -0.19 -2.36 -6.61
C HIS A 51 1.20 -1.70 -6.65
N PRO A 52 2.08 -2.08 -7.60
CA PRO A 52 3.48 -1.66 -7.59
C PRO A 52 3.66 -0.14 -7.61
N SER A 53 2.84 0.58 -8.39
CA SER A 53 2.93 2.05 -8.45
C SER A 53 2.57 2.74 -7.13
N GLN A 54 1.71 2.12 -6.29
CA GLN A 54 1.45 2.60 -4.95
C GLN A 54 2.66 2.35 -4.05
N THR A 55 3.22 1.17 -4.09
CA THR A 55 4.42 0.83 -3.32
C THR A 55 5.57 1.78 -3.61
N LEU A 56 5.82 2.09 -4.89
CA LEU A 56 6.91 3.00 -5.27
C LEU A 56 6.69 4.43 -4.78
N LEU A 57 5.46 4.94 -4.85
CA LEU A 57 5.17 6.28 -4.32
C LEU A 57 5.21 6.33 -2.79
N ASP A 58 4.86 5.23 -2.11
CA ASP A 58 4.99 5.10 -0.66
C ASP A 58 6.46 5.13 -0.25
N LEU A 59 7.32 4.33 -0.91
CA LEU A 59 8.77 4.34 -0.68
C LEU A 59 9.39 5.71 -0.97
N TYR A 60 8.99 6.35 -2.09
CA TYR A 60 9.46 7.68 -2.43
C TYR A 60 9.08 8.71 -1.35
N THR A 61 7.83 8.65 -0.86
CA THR A 61 7.36 9.53 0.20
C THR A 61 8.12 9.32 1.51
N ILE A 62 8.34 8.06 1.90
CA ILE A 62 9.14 7.73 3.09
C ILE A 62 10.57 8.26 2.96
N GLN A 63 11.19 8.09 1.79
CA GLN A 63 12.54 8.59 1.51
C GLN A 63 12.61 10.12 1.61
N GLU A 64 11.65 10.84 1.03
CA GLU A 64 11.60 12.31 1.06
C GLU A 64 11.36 12.86 2.47
N GLU A 65 10.44 12.26 3.22
CA GLU A 65 10.03 12.76 4.54
C GLU A 65 11.01 12.34 5.66
N LEU A 66 11.61 11.15 5.58
CA LEU A 66 12.48 10.59 6.63
C LEU A 66 13.97 10.48 6.25
N GLY A 67 14.33 10.86 5.02
CA GLY A 67 15.70 10.86 4.52
C GLY A 67 16.31 9.48 4.26
N SER A 68 15.68 8.39 4.70
CA SER A 68 16.14 7.02 4.51
C SER A 68 14.98 6.03 4.59
N LEU A 69 15.10 4.90 3.88
CA LEU A 69 14.22 3.74 3.99
C LEU A 69 14.74 2.70 4.99
N GLU A 70 16.06 2.73 5.28
CA GLU A 70 16.73 1.71 6.07
C GLU A 70 16.26 1.69 7.53
N GLU A 71 16.01 0.47 8.02
CA GLU A 71 15.73 0.15 9.43
C GLU A 71 14.54 0.91 10.04
N LYS A 72 13.59 1.37 9.20
CA LYS A 72 12.42 2.11 9.68
C LYS A 72 11.47 1.20 10.44
N LYS A 73 10.85 1.77 11.47
CA LYS A 73 9.79 1.14 12.25
C LYS A 73 8.43 1.54 11.67
N ILE A 74 7.77 0.60 11.00
CA ILE A 74 6.51 0.86 10.32
C ILE A 74 5.36 0.10 10.97
N ALA A 75 4.29 0.82 11.33
CA ALA A 75 3.04 0.23 11.78
C ALA A 75 2.01 0.26 10.64
N PHE A 76 1.46 -0.90 10.33
CA PHE A 76 0.31 -1.03 9.46
C PHE A 76 -0.95 -1.23 10.30
N VAL A 77 -1.97 -0.38 10.10
CA VAL A 77 -3.20 -0.36 10.90
C VAL A 77 -4.41 -0.47 9.99
N GLY A 78 -5.32 -1.39 10.29
CA GLY A 78 -6.60 -1.57 9.59
C GLY A 78 -6.76 -2.95 8.97
N ASP A 79 -7.14 -3.01 7.67
CA ASP A 79 -7.31 -4.27 6.95
C ASP A 79 -5.96 -4.80 6.43
N LEU A 80 -5.35 -5.69 7.22
CA LEU A 80 -4.07 -6.30 6.86
C LEU A 80 -4.23 -7.60 6.08
N LYS A 81 -5.42 -8.23 6.16
CA LYS A 81 -5.70 -9.51 5.48
C LYS A 81 -5.93 -9.33 3.98
N TYR A 82 -6.67 -8.30 3.59
CA TYR A 82 -7.05 -8.05 2.21
C TYR A 82 -6.37 -6.82 1.61
N GLY A 83 -5.57 -6.11 2.41
CA GLY A 83 -4.91 -4.87 2.04
C GLY A 83 -3.70 -5.07 1.12
N ARG A 84 -3.91 -5.20 -0.21
CA ARG A 84 -2.79 -5.40 -1.17
C ARG A 84 -1.69 -4.34 -1.09
N THR A 85 -2.02 -3.10 -0.73
CA THR A 85 -1.02 -2.03 -0.54
C THR A 85 -0.12 -2.31 0.64
N VAL A 86 -0.68 -2.85 1.73
CA VAL A 86 0.07 -3.30 2.90
C VAL A 86 1.00 -4.45 2.52
N HIS A 87 0.49 -5.46 1.82
CA HIS A 87 1.28 -6.63 1.40
C HIS A 87 2.47 -6.23 0.52
N SER A 88 2.20 -5.39 -0.49
CA SER A 88 3.25 -4.94 -1.42
C SER A 88 4.29 -4.06 -0.71
N LEU A 89 3.86 -3.15 0.18
CA LEU A 89 4.78 -2.29 0.92
C LEU A 89 5.58 -3.08 1.97
N THR A 90 4.99 -4.07 2.64
CA THR A 90 5.70 -4.99 3.55
C THR A 90 6.83 -5.71 2.82
N ARG A 91 6.56 -6.28 1.63
CA ARG A 91 7.58 -6.94 0.81
C ARG A 91 8.68 -5.98 0.34
N ALA A 92 8.33 -4.76 -0.01
CA ALA A 92 9.30 -3.76 -0.42
C ALA A 92 10.19 -3.30 0.76
N MET A 93 9.59 -2.97 1.90
CA MET A 93 10.30 -2.54 3.11
C MET A 93 11.17 -3.66 3.73
N LYS A 94 10.87 -4.92 3.43
CA LYS A 94 11.72 -6.06 3.77
C LYS A 94 13.16 -5.90 3.27
N HIS A 95 13.35 -5.33 2.08
CA HIS A 95 14.67 -5.10 1.49
C HIS A 95 15.48 -4.02 2.21
N PHE A 96 14.82 -3.17 2.98
CA PHE A 96 15.43 -2.10 3.78
C PHE A 96 15.50 -2.43 5.28
N ARG A 97 15.34 -3.70 5.64
CA ARG A 97 15.45 -4.21 7.02
C ARG A 97 14.52 -3.49 8.02
N ALA A 98 13.33 -3.10 7.55
CA ALA A 98 12.35 -2.47 8.42
C ALA A 98 11.90 -3.39 9.55
N LYS A 99 11.48 -2.81 10.69
CA LYS A 99 10.76 -3.48 11.76
C LYS A 99 9.27 -3.23 11.61
N PHE A 100 8.47 -4.28 11.71
CA PHE A 100 7.05 -4.23 11.39
C PHE A 100 6.17 -4.37 12.63
N TYR A 101 5.15 -3.53 12.71
CA TYR A 101 4.08 -3.59 13.70
C TYR A 101 2.74 -3.74 12.96
N PHE A 102 2.06 -4.86 13.17
CA PHE A 102 0.80 -5.16 12.51
C PHE A 102 -0.36 -5.00 13.48
N VAL A 103 -1.18 -3.98 13.27
CA VAL A 103 -2.27 -3.61 14.17
C VAL A 103 -3.61 -3.87 13.50
N ALA A 104 -4.26 -4.95 13.90
CA ALA A 104 -5.55 -5.36 13.36
C ALA A 104 -6.31 -6.28 14.33
N PRO A 105 -7.65 -6.36 14.25
CA PRO A 105 -8.39 -7.46 14.84
C PRO A 105 -7.94 -8.80 14.26
N ASP A 106 -8.03 -9.88 15.04
CA ASP A 106 -7.54 -11.22 14.66
C ASP A 106 -8.14 -11.70 13.31
N SER A 107 -9.39 -11.33 13.01
CA SER A 107 -10.09 -11.74 11.78
C SER A 107 -9.54 -11.12 10.51
N ILE A 108 -8.85 -9.98 10.61
CA ILE A 108 -8.26 -9.24 9.49
C ILE A 108 -6.77 -8.94 9.68
N GLN A 109 -6.10 -9.73 10.53
CA GLN A 109 -4.67 -9.63 10.78
C GLN A 109 -3.84 -10.07 9.56
N MET A 110 -2.56 -9.74 9.58
CA MET A 110 -1.61 -10.07 8.52
C MET A 110 -1.61 -11.57 8.22
N PRO A 111 -1.72 -11.99 6.94
CA PRO A 111 -1.70 -13.40 6.56
C PRO A 111 -0.40 -14.10 6.96
N GLN A 112 -0.53 -15.34 7.43
CA GLN A 112 0.58 -16.15 7.93
C GLN A 112 1.72 -16.32 6.91
N TYR A 113 1.42 -16.42 5.61
CA TYR A 113 2.45 -16.56 4.59
C TYR A 113 3.37 -15.33 4.48
N LEU A 114 2.86 -14.11 4.75
CA LEU A 114 3.67 -12.89 4.78
C LEU A 114 4.51 -12.81 6.06
N LEU A 115 3.97 -13.24 7.19
CA LEU A 115 4.74 -13.34 8.44
C LEU A 115 5.91 -14.33 8.27
N GLN A 116 5.68 -15.46 7.62
CA GLN A 116 6.74 -16.44 7.30
C GLN A 116 7.81 -15.83 6.38
N GLU A 117 7.41 -15.04 5.36
CA GLU A 117 8.39 -14.34 4.52
C GLU A 117 9.30 -13.38 5.31
N LEU A 118 8.80 -12.77 6.40
CA LEU A 118 9.59 -11.91 7.28
C LEU A 118 10.51 -12.74 8.20
N GLU A 119 10.01 -13.83 8.77
CA GLU A 119 10.78 -14.77 9.59
C GLU A 119 11.95 -15.36 8.80
N GLU A 120 11.70 -15.82 7.57
CA GLU A 120 12.74 -16.35 6.66
C GLU A 120 13.80 -15.29 6.30
N ALA A 121 13.40 -14.00 6.26
CA ALA A 121 14.32 -12.89 6.05
C ALA A 121 15.04 -12.44 7.33
N GLY A 122 14.74 -13.04 8.50
CA GLY A 122 15.32 -12.66 9.78
C GLY A 122 14.91 -11.29 10.29
N LEU A 123 13.69 -10.83 9.93
CA LEU A 123 13.18 -9.52 10.29
C LEU A 123 12.23 -9.59 11.48
N GLU A 124 12.28 -8.53 12.29
CA GLU A 124 11.41 -8.40 13.45
C GLU A 124 10.02 -7.92 13.08
N TYR A 125 9.00 -8.55 13.62
CA TYR A 125 7.63 -8.06 13.61
C TYR A 125 6.91 -8.32 14.92
N SER A 126 5.83 -7.58 15.17
CA SER A 126 4.92 -7.82 16.29
C SER A 126 3.46 -7.58 15.88
N LEU A 127 2.56 -8.32 16.53
CA LEU A 127 1.11 -8.24 16.29
C LEU A 127 0.46 -7.50 17.46
N HIS A 128 -0.38 -6.53 17.14
CA HIS A 128 -1.07 -5.67 18.11
C HIS A 128 -2.55 -5.57 17.79
N ARG A 129 -3.34 -5.21 18.78
CA ARG A 129 -4.76 -4.87 18.59
C ARG A 129 -5.02 -3.37 18.69
N HIS A 130 -4.10 -2.62 19.30
CA HIS A 130 -4.24 -1.20 19.58
C HIS A 130 -2.97 -0.45 19.13
N TYR A 131 -3.14 0.59 18.31
CA TYR A 131 -2.02 1.36 17.77
C TYR A 131 -1.39 2.29 18.82
N GLU A 132 -2.15 2.66 19.85
CA GLU A 132 -1.70 3.53 20.93
C GLU A 132 -0.51 2.95 21.71
N GLU A 133 -0.40 1.62 21.75
CA GLU A 133 0.69 0.91 22.44
C GLU A 133 2.06 1.13 21.80
N ILE A 134 2.09 1.48 20.52
CA ILE A 134 3.31 1.53 19.71
C ILE A 134 3.64 2.91 19.16
N LEU A 135 2.77 3.92 19.33
CA LEU A 135 2.94 5.26 18.76
C LEU A 135 4.26 5.93 19.12
N SER A 136 4.76 5.71 20.34
CA SER A 136 6.03 6.28 20.81
C SER A 136 7.28 5.62 20.22
N GLU A 137 7.12 4.49 19.53
CA GLU A 137 8.22 3.69 19.01
C GLU A 137 8.40 3.78 17.50
N ILE A 138 7.34 4.08 16.76
CA ILE A 138 7.28 3.97 15.30
C ILE A 138 7.71 5.26 14.59
N ASP A 139 8.25 5.09 13.37
CA ASP A 139 8.59 6.17 12.45
C ASP A 139 7.46 6.44 11.45
N ILE A 140 6.68 5.41 11.13
CA ILE A 140 5.63 5.45 10.12
C ILE A 140 4.37 4.79 10.65
N LEU A 141 3.26 5.54 10.63
CA LEU A 141 1.91 5.02 10.85
C LEU A 141 1.19 4.95 9.50
N TYR A 142 1.06 3.74 8.95
CA TYR A 142 0.38 3.50 7.67
C TYR A 142 -1.04 3.00 7.93
N MET A 143 -2.01 3.89 7.77
CA MET A 143 -3.43 3.56 7.96
C MET A 143 -4.04 3.01 6.69
N THR A 144 -4.95 2.05 6.83
CA THR A 144 -5.73 1.51 5.71
C THR A 144 -7.21 1.45 6.05
N ARG A 145 -8.04 1.66 5.05
CA ARG A 145 -9.48 1.48 5.14
C ARG A 145 -9.83 0.01 5.27
N ILE A 146 -10.79 -0.33 6.13
CA ILE A 146 -11.42 -1.65 6.15
C ILE A 146 -12.48 -1.68 5.04
N GLN A 147 -12.29 -2.52 4.03
CA GLN A 147 -13.07 -2.50 2.79
C GLN A 147 -14.22 -3.51 2.85
N LYS A 148 -15.47 -3.02 2.96
CA LYS A 148 -16.68 -3.86 3.01
C LYS A 148 -16.79 -4.85 1.85
N GLU A 149 -16.41 -4.42 0.68
CA GLU A 149 -16.44 -5.20 -0.56
C GLU A 149 -15.49 -6.42 -0.57
N ARG A 150 -14.64 -6.56 0.45
CA ARG A 150 -13.70 -7.66 0.61
C ARG A 150 -14.21 -8.79 1.50
N PHE A 151 -15.28 -8.54 2.28
CA PHE A 151 -15.86 -9.51 3.19
C PHE A 151 -16.95 -10.33 2.49
N GLU A 152 -16.88 -11.65 2.62
CA GLU A 152 -17.91 -12.55 2.12
C GLU A 152 -19.17 -12.49 2.99
N ASP A 153 -18.99 -12.37 4.33
CA ASP A 153 -20.09 -12.19 5.29
C ASP A 153 -20.14 -10.72 5.76
N PRO A 154 -21.22 -9.98 5.47
CA PRO A 154 -21.41 -8.61 5.95
C PRO A 154 -21.34 -8.46 7.48
N LYS A 155 -21.71 -9.51 8.24
CA LYS A 155 -21.63 -9.49 9.71
C LYS A 155 -20.20 -9.51 10.24
N GLU A 156 -19.27 -10.07 9.50
CA GLU A 156 -17.85 -9.98 9.85
C GLU A 156 -17.31 -8.56 9.66
N PHE A 157 -17.74 -7.88 8.61
CA PHE A 157 -17.40 -6.47 8.40
C PHE A 157 -17.95 -5.58 9.53
N GLU A 158 -19.24 -5.72 9.91
CA GLU A 158 -19.88 -4.93 10.97
C GLU A 158 -19.12 -4.98 12.32
N LYS A 159 -18.41 -6.09 12.59
CA LYS A 159 -17.62 -6.24 13.82
C LYS A 159 -16.32 -5.43 13.83
N VAL A 160 -15.82 -5.03 12.67
CA VAL A 160 -14.50 -4.43 12.49
C VAL A 160 -14.52 -3.08 11.76
N GLU A 161 -15.65 -2.65 11.19
CA GLU A 161 -15.74 -1.45 10.34
C GLU A 161 -15.28 -0.17 11.03
N SER A 162 -15.46 -0.07 12.34
CA SER A 162 -15.05 1.07 13.17
C SER A 162 -13.92 0.73 14.16
N ALA A 163 -13.18 -0.36 13.89
CA ALA A 163 -12.15 -0.82 14.82
C ALA A 163 -11.02 0.18 15.01
N TYR A 164 -10.75 1.00 14.00
CA TYR A 164 -9.68 1.98 14.03
C TYR A 164 -10.14 3.32 13.46
N ARG A 165 -10.00 4.33 14.29
CA ARG A 165 -10.13 5.72 13.92
C ARG A 165 -9.09 6.50 14.69
N ILE A 166 -8.26 7.29 14.00
CA ILE A 166 -7.32 8.20 14.65
C ILE A 166 -7.86 9.62 14.66
N GLU A 167 -7.72 10.25 15.82
CA GLU A 167 -8.01 11.66 16.06
C GLU A 167 -6.70 12.42 16.30
N LYS A 168 -6.74 13.75 16.21
CA LYS A 168 -5.56 14.60 16.46
C LYS A 168 -5.00 14.40 17.87
N GLU A 169 -5.87 14.21 18.84
CA GLU A 169 -5.56 14.03 20.25
C GLU A 169 -4.82 12.72 20.53
N ASP A 170 -5.01 11.71 19.67
CA ASP A 170 -4.32 10.43 19.80
C ASP A 170 -2.85 10.54 19.41
N ILE A 171 -2.53 11.48 18.54
CA ILE A 171 -1.20 11.63 17.92
C ILE A 171 -0.36 12.68 18.66
N VAL A 172 -0.94 13.85 18.94
CA VAL A 172 -0.18 14.98 19.48
C VAL A 172 0.39 14.66 20.86
N GLY A 173 1.72 14.72 20.98
CA GLY A 173 2.45 14.48 22.22
C GLY A 173 2.61 13.01 22.61
N ARG A 174 2.16 12.07 21.78
CA ARG A 174 2.25 10.62 22.05
C ARG A 174 3.18 9.88 21.07
N CYS A 175 3.50 10.48 19.94
CA CYS A 175 4.36 9.89 18.92
C CYS A 175 5.72 10.56 18.84
N GLN A 176 6.65 9.94 18.12
CA GLN A 176 7.95 10.53 17.78
C GLN A 176 7.75 11.82 16.96
N GLU A 177 8.62 12.81 17.17
CA GLU A 177 8.51 14.10 16.49
C GLU A 177 8.60 14.00 14.96
N HIS A 178 9.39 13.06 14.46
CA HIS A 178 9.60 12.79 13.04
C HIS A 178 8.62 11.78 12.44
N MET A 179 7.75 11.15 13.26
CA MET A 179 6.78 10.17 12.76
C MET A 179 5.90 10.78 11.66
N ILE A 180 5.63 10.00 10.62
CA ILE A 180 4.71 10.37 9.54
C ILE A 180 3.49 9.46 9.49
N ILE A 181 2.36 10.02 9.10
CA ILE A 181 1.11 9.28 8.87
C ILE A 181 0.86 9.19 7.37
N LEU A 182 0.77 7.97 6.87
CA LEU A 182 0.51 7.63 5.49
C LEU A 182 -0.84 6.93 5.32
N HIS A 183 -1.45 7.07 4.14
CA HIS A 183 -2.68 6.41 3.77
C HIS A 183 -2.80 6.34 2.24
N PRO A 184 -3.12 5.19 1.63
CA PRO A 184 -3.17 5.06 0.17
C PRO A 184 -4.35 5.79 -0.47
N LEU A 185 -5.26 6.37 0.32
CA LEU A 185 -6.49 7.05 -0.09
C LEU A 185 -7.40 6.20 -1.04
N PRO A 186 -8.70 6.49 -1.14
CA PRO A 186 -9.43 7.49 -0.32
C PRO A 186 -9.67 7.01 1.11
N ARG A 187 -9.58 7.92 2.07
CA ARG A 187 -10.05 7.66 3.44
C ARG A 187 -11.57 7.85 3.54
N VAL A 188 -12.18 7.22 4.53
CA VAL A 188 -13.58 7.41 4.91
C VAL A 188 -13.63 7.93 6.36
N ASP A 189 -13.60 7.04 7.35
CA ASP A 189 -13.74 7.39 8.78
C ASP A 189 -12.47 7.09 9.61
N GLU A 190 -11.53 6.31 9.07
CA GLU A 190 -10.36 5.80 9.78
C GLU A 190 -9.34 6.88 10.15
N ILE A 191 -9.38 8.05 9.49
CA ILE A 191 -8.60 9.23 9.86
C ILE A 191 -9.54 10.43 9.94
N ALA A 192 -9.67 11.01 11.12
CA ALA A 192 -10.46 12.21 11.33
C ALA A 192 -9.89 13.42 10.58
N VAL A 193 -10.77 14.35 10.16
CA VAL A 193 -10.36 15.58 9.47
C VAL A 193 -9.43 16.44 10.34
N SER A 194 -9.58 16.38 11.66
CA SER A 194 -8.70 17.08 12.61
C SER A 194 -7.22 16.71 12.47
N VAL A 195 -6.92 15.50 11.99
CA VAL A 195 -5.54 15.03 11.77
C VAL A 195 -4.86 15.75 10.60
N ASP A 196 -5.61 16.32 9.64
CA ASP A 196 -5.05 17.05 8.49
C ASP A 196 -4.20 18.25 8.91
N GLU A 197 -4.49 18.85 10.07
CA GLU A 197 -3.74 19.96 10.64
C GLU A 197 -2.44 19.53 11.36
N CYS A 198 -2.24 18.22 11.56
CA CYS A 198 -1.06 17.72 12.24
C CYS A 198 0.14 17.76 11.30
N LYS A 199 1.31 18.18 11.83
CA LYS A 199 2.58 18.12 11.09
C LYS A 199 2.97 16.72 10.62
N HIS A 200 2.38 15.70 11.21
CA HIS A 200 2.61 14.29 10.91
C HIS A 200 1.82 13.79 9.68
N ALA A 201 0.71 14.45 9.31
CA ALA A 201 -0.13 14.07 8.17
C ALA A 201 0.62 14.26 6.85
N ARG A 202 0.94 13.17 6.14
CA ARG A 202 1.65 13.16 4.85
C ARG A 202 0.90 12.46 3.74
N TYR A 203 -0.29 11.94 4.00
CA TYR A 203 -1.05 11.15 3.02
C TYR A 203 -1.50 11.97 1.79
N PHE A 204 -1.69 13.28 1.88
CA PHE A 204 -1.95 14.11 0.69
C PHE A 204 -0.67 14.35 -0.10
N GLN A 205 0.47 14.56 0.56
CA GLN A 205 1.77 14.64 -0.11
C GLN A 205 2.12 13.29 -0.75
N GLN A 206 1.88 12.19 -0.04
CA GLN A 206 2.01 10.83 -0.58
C GLN A 206 1.21 10.66 -1.87
N ALA A 207 -0.05 11.07 -1.91
CA ALA A 207 -0.87 11.01 -3.12
C ALA A 207 -0.31 11.87 -4.26
N ALA A 208 0.15 13.10 -3.95
CA ALA A 208 0.77 14.02 -4.91
C ALA A 208 2.07 13.45 -5.50
N ASN A 209 2.88 12.78 -4.70
CA ASN A 209 4.10 12.08 -5.11
C ASN A 209 3.82 10.97 -6.15
N GLY A 210 2.58 10.56 -6.29
CA GLY A 210 2.16 9.65 -7.34
C GLY A 210 2.38 10.18 -8.76
N VAL A 211 2.41 11.50 -8.97
CA VAL A 211 2.66 12.08 -10.30
C VAL A 211 4.10 11.86 -10.74
N PRO A 212 5.13 12.42 -10.05
CA PRO A 212 6.52 12.26 -10.48
C PRO A 212 6.98 10.79 -10.49
N VAL A 213 6.50 9.96 -9.56
CA VAL A 213 6.84 8.54 -9.53
C VAL A 213 6.30 7.81 -10.77
N ARG A 214 5.05 8.06 -11.18
CA ARG A 214 4.47 7.45 -12.38
C ARG A 214 5.09 7.97 -13.67
N GLU A 215 5.46 9.26 -13.72
CA GLU A 215 6.23 9.83 -14.83
C GLU A 215 7.58 9.11 -14.97
N ALA A 216 8.31 8.93 -13.87
CA ALA A 216 9.58 8.19 -13.86
C ALA A 216 9.39 6.73 -14.29
N MET A 217 8.34 6.04 -13.83
CA MET A 217 8.04 4.68 -14.27
C MET A 217 7.81 4.59 -15.77
N ILE A 218 7.06 5.51 -16.37
CA ILE A 218 6.81 5.57 -17.80
C ILE A 218 8.11 5.88 -18.55
N ALA A 219 8.87 6.89 -18.10
CA ALA A 219 10.13 7.26 -18.74
C ALA A 219 11.14 6.10 -18.77
N LEU A 220 11.28 5.37 -17.66
CA LEU A 220 12.13 4.19 -17.57
C LEU A 220 11.63 3.06 -18.48
N ALA A 221 10.32 2.82 -18.54
CA ALA A 221 9.72 1.78 -19.36
C ALA A 221 9.98 2.03 -20.86
N VAL A 222 9.94 3.27 -21.33
CA VAL A 222 10.23 3.63 -22.74
C VAL A 222 11.72 3.89 -23.01
N GLY A 223 12.60 3.60 -22.03
CA GLY A 223 14.05 3.73 -22.19
C GLY A 223 14.58 5.16 -22.20
N LYS A 224 13.80 6.12 -21.71
CA LYS A 224 14.26 7.51 -21.47
C LYS A 224 14.83 7.59 -20.05
N LYS A 225 16.03 8.11 -19.93
CA LYS A 225 16.70 8.39 -18.65
C LYS A 225 16.47 9.83 -18.23
#